data_c44b1cdf40415a28d26e5c663336b05c
#
_entry.id   c44b1cdf40415a28d26e5c663336b05c
#
_cell.length_a   1.000
_cell.length_b   1.000
_cell.length_c   1.000
_cell.angle_alpha   90.00
_cell.angle_beta   90.00
_cell.angle_gamma   90.00
#
_symmetry.space_group_name_H-M   'P 1'
#
loop_
_entity.id
_entity.type
_entity.pdbx_description
1 polymer ?
#
loop_
_entity_poly.entity_id
_entity_poly.type
_entity_poly.pdbx_seq_one_letter_code
_entity_poly.pdbx_strand_id
1 'polypeptide(L)'
;MPVRCVVGLWAAALLVPSAASRISNQEAAPASQPQSSSSSNRGKQKYTHANDFLIRGTVFTDKALAFPGAQLRMRRTSEKTFRWEDRTNSRGEFAIRVPQGTQYEMVVHVKNFTDQARTIDARTGSGENNVVFRMERTKRGKR
;
A
#
# COMPACT_ATOMS: atom_id res chain seq x y z
N MET A 1 -1.74 -25.23 -44.92
CA MET A 1 -0.30 -25.18 -45.15
C MET A 1 0.41 -25.17 -43.81
N PRO A 2 1.22 -26.19 -43.53
CA PRO A 2 1.84 -26.35 -42.21
C PRO A 2 3.27 -25.82 -42.23
N VAL A 3 3.72 -25.17 -41.18
CA VAL A 3 5.14 -24.83 -40.95
C VAL A 3 5.48 -25.27 -39.53
N ARG A 4 6.06 -26.33 -39.41
CA ARG A 4 7.36 -26.93 -39.09
C ARG A 4 7.98 -26.47 -37.78
N CYS A 5 7.96 -27.42 -36.83
CA CYS A 5 8.80 -27.51 -35.64
C CYS A 5 10.30 -27.33 -35.94
N VAL A 6 10.99 -26.62 -35.07
CA VAL A 6 12.43 -26.80 -34.86
C VAL A 6 12.69 -27.06 -33.39
N VAL A 7 13.07 -28.28 -33.14
CA VAL A 7 13.60 -28.81 -31.88
C VAL A 7 15.09 -28.45 -31.85
N GLY A 8 15.51 -27.72 -30.85
CA GLY A 8 16.92 -27.45 -30.56
C GLY A 8 17.31 -28.01 -29.19
N LEU A 9 17.85 -29.18 -29.20
CA LEU A 9 18.44 -29.87 -28.05
C LEU A 9 19.88 -29.38 -27.87
N TRP A 10 20.19 -28.77 -26.76
CA TRP A 10 21.58 -28.54 -26.35
C TRP A 10 21.76 -29.01 -24.90
N ALA A 11 22.41 -30.17 -24.78
CA ALA A 11 22.97 -30.68 -23.55
C ALA A 11 24.42 -30.18 -23.44
N ALA A 12 24.77 -29.55 -22.36
CA ALA A 12 26.15 -29.34 -21.94
C ALA A 12 26.27 -29.63 -20.46
N ALA A 13 26.81 -30.79 -20.17
CA ALA A 13 27.29 -31.20 -18.87
C ALA A 13 28.64 -30.53 -18.58
N LEU A 14 28.77 -29.85 -17.47
CA LEU A 14 30.06 -29.48 -16.90
C LEU A 14 30.16 -30.00 -15.48
N LEU A 15 30.97 -31.00 -15.29
CA LEU A 15 31.53 -31.45 -14.03
C LEU A 15 32.39 -30.33 -13.43
N VAL A 16 32.22 -30.06 -12.13
CA VAL A 16 33.18 -29.29 -11.34
C VAL A 16 33.51 -30.08 -10.06
N PRO A 17 34.81 -30.27 -9.78
CA PRO A 17 35.25 -31.15 -8.69
C PRO A 17 35.17 -30.49 -7.31
N SER A 18 34.91 -31.35 -6.34
CA SER A 18 35.09 -31.14 -4.90
C SER A 18 36.46 -30.55 -4.53
N ALA A 19 36.47 -29.48 -3.78
CA ALA A 19 37.59 -29.12 -2.93
C ALA A 19 37.10 -29.06 -1.47
N ALA A 20 37.47 -30.07 -0.73
CA ALA A 20 37.38 -30.09 0.73
C ALA A 20 38.41 -29.11 1.27
N SER A 21 37.96 -28.16 2.08
CA SER A 21 38.83 -27.41 3.00
C SER A 21 38.29 -27.50 4.40
N ARG A 22 39.08 -28.12 5.21
CA ARG A 22 38.98 -28.29 6.66
C ARG A 22 39.26 -26.97 7.38
N ILE A 23 38.75 -26.92 8.64
CA ILE A 23 39.33 -26.25 9.82
C ILE A 23 38.89 -24.80 9.95
N SER A 24 38.26 -24.42 11.05
CA SER A 24 38.75 -24.41 12.43
C SER A 24 37.61 -24.21 13.41
N ASN A 25 37.59 -25.03 14.43
CA ASN A 25 36.94 -24.73 15.71
C ASN A 25 37.55 -23.41 16.25
N GLN A 26 36.73 -22.42 16.38
CA GLN A 26 36.97 -21.32 17.29
C GLN A 26 35.80 -21.20 18.23
N GLU A 27 36.00 -21.81 19.34
CA GLU A 27 35.26 -21.65 20.60
C GLU A 27 35.33 -20.18 21.01
N ALA A 28 34.24 -19.47 20.82
CA ALA A 28 34.08 -18.11 21.30
C ALA A 28 32.91 -18.09 22.29
N ALA A 29 33.24 -17.63 23.48
CA ALA A 29 32.41 -17.51 24.66
C ALA A 29 31.01 -16.96 24.45
N PRO A 30 30.05 -17.30 25.34
CA PRO A 30 28.67 -16.81 25.25
C PRO A 30 28.62 -15.32 25.59
N ALA A 31 28.44 -14.51 24.59
CA ALA A 31 28.06 -13.11 24.77
C ALA A 31 26.67 -13.04 25.38
N SER A 32 26.61 -12.53 26.58
CA SER A 32 25.39 -12.24 27.34
C SER A 32 24.41 -11.44 26.49
N GLN A 33 23.32 -12.03 26.10
CA GLN A 33 22.18 -11.31 25.53
C GLN A 33 21.59 -10.39 26.61
N PRO A 34 21.37 -9.11 26.34
CA PRO A 34 20.56 -8.30 27.22
C PRO A 34 19.14 -8.84 27.22
N GLN A 35 18.69 -9.38 28.33
CA GLN A 35 17.30 -9.69 28.59
C GLN A 35 16.50 -8.38 28.49
N SER A 36 15.83 -8.21 27.37
CA SER A 36 14.80 -7.20 27.25
C SER A 36 13.67 -7.57 28.21
N SER A 37 13.55 -6.80 29.27
CA SER A 37 12.47 -6.82 30.22
C SER A 37 11.13 -6.82 29.49
N SER A 38 10.38 -7.90 29.59
CA SER A 38 9.01 -8.01 29.18
C SER A 38 8.15 -7.07 30.02
N SER A 39 7.96 -5.85 29.52
CA SER A 39 6.95 -4.95 30.07
C SER A 39 5.57 -5.58 29.83
N SER A 40 4.86 -5.81 30.90
CA SER A 40 3.51 -6.33 31.02
C SER A 40 2.57 -5.68 30.00
N ASN A 41 2.24 -6.41 28.96
CA ASN A 41 1.33 -6.01 27.92
C ASN A 41 -0.11 -6.19 28.44
N ARG A 42 -0.65 -5.18 29.13
CA ARG A 42 -2.10 -5.07 29.37
C ARG A 42 -2.79 -5.13 28.02
N GLY A 43 -3.54 -6.19 27.80
CA GLY A 43 -4.46 -6.53 26.72
C GLY A 43 -4.85 -5.46 25.72
N LYS A 44 -3.92 -4.95 24.92
CA LYS A 44 -4.22 -4.33 23.64
C LYS A 44 -4.50 -5.48 22.69
N GLN A 45 -5.77 -5.71 22.38
CA GLN A 45 -6.17 -6.61 21.30
C GLN A 45 -5.24 -6.33 20.11
N LYS A 46 -4.42 -7.32 19.78
CA LYS A 46 -3.49 -7.23 18.66
C LYS A 46 -4.35 -7.08 17.40
N TYR A 47 -4.38 -5.87 16.84
CA TYR A 47 -5.08 -5.61 15.59
C TYR A 47 -4.50 -6.53 14.53
N THR A 48 -5.31 -7.45 14.02
CA THR A 48 -4.92 -8.35 12.93
C THR A 48 -5.40 -7.75 11.63
N HIS A 49 -4.51 -7.55 10.67
CA HIS A 49 -4.82 -7.02 9.34
C HIS A 49 -5.66 -7.98 8.47
N ALA A 50 -6.11 -9.11 9.01
CA ALA A 50 -6.88 -10.12 8.29
C ALA A 50 -8.22 -9.61 7.74
N ASN A 51 -8.79 -8.59 8.39
CA ASN A 51 -10.07 -7.97 8.01
C ASN A 51 -9.91 -6.54 7.53
N ASP A 52 -8.75 -6.20 6.99
CA ASP A 52 -8.52 -4.89 6.40
C ASP A 52 -8.91 -4.87 4.92
N PHE A 53 -9.54 -3.78 4.54
CA PHE A 53 -9.80 -3.42 3.16
C PHE A 53 -8.79 -2.35 2.71
N LEU A 54 -8.02 -2.63 1.67
CA LEU A 54 -7.00 -1.73 1.15
C LEU A 54 -7.56 -0.92 -0.02
N ILE A 55 -7.54 0.40 0.12
CA ILE A 55 -7.95 1.34 -0.92
C ILE A 55 -6.71 2.00 -1.50
N ARG A 56 -6.53 1.89 -2.82
CA ARG A 56 -5.44 2.51 -3.56
C ARG A 56 -5.97 3.39 -4.66
N GLY A 57 -5.28 4.47 -4.92
CA GLY A 57 -5.67 5.35 -6.00
C GLY A 57 -4.67 6.44 -6.30
N THR A 58 -5.07 7.33 -7.20
CA THR A 58 -4.25 8.45 -7.65
C THR A 58 -5.10 9.70 -7.76
N VAL A 59 -4.50 10.82 -7.39
CA VAL A 59 -5.09 12.16 -7.54
C VAL A 59 -4.37 12.90 -8.66
N PHE A 60 -5.14 13.43 -9.60
CA PHE A 60 -4.67 14.22 -10.73
C PHE A 60 -5.19 15.65 -10.67
N THR A 61 -4.43 16.56 -11.27
CA THR A 61 -4.88 17.93 -11.55
C THR A 61 -5.89 17.95 -12.71
N ASP A 62 -6.46 19.14 -12.98
CA ASP A 62 -7.25 19.45 -14.17
C ASP A 62 -6.52 19.15 -15.49
N LYS A 63 -5.19 19.24 -15.47
CA LYS A 63 -4.29 18.95 -16.61
C LYS A 63 -3.81 17.51 -16.69
N ALA A 64 -4.43 16.60 -15.93
CA ALA A 64 -4.04 15.19 -15.84
C ALA A 64 -2.60 14.95 -15.35
N LEU A 65 -2.01 15.90 -14.62
CA LEU A 65 -0.73 15.71 -13.95
C LEU A 65 -0.97 15.16 -12.55
N ALA A 66 -0.05 14.34 -12.05
CA ALA A 66 -0.07 13.84 -10.68
C ALA A 66 -0.16 14.99 -9.67
N PHE A 67 -0.95 14.82 -8.62
CA PHE A 67 -1.13 15.82 -7.57
C PHE A 67 -0.47 15.36 -6.26
N PRO A 68 0.79 15.72 -5.99
CA PRO A 68 1.44 15.40 -4.73
C PRO A 68 0.89 16.23 -3.57
N GLY A 69 0.86 15.64 -2.37
CA GLY A 69 0.46 16.32 -1.15
C GLY A 69 -1.04 16.64 -1.02
N ALA A 70 -1.90 16.11 -1.89
CA ALA A 70 -3.35 16.24 -1.75
C ALA A 70 -3.79 15.55 -0.46
N GLN A 71 -4.60 16.24 0.35
CA GLN A 71 -5.11 15.69 1.61
C GLN A 71 -6.33 14.82 1.32
N LEU A 72 -6.27 13.58 1.79
CA LEU A 72 -7.38 12.64 1.75
C LEU A 72 -7.95 12.49 3.16
N ARG A 73 -9.26 12.52 3.27
CA ARG A 73 -9.99 12.25 4.51
C ARG A 73 -11.04 11.22 4.25
N MET A 74 -11.20 10.30 5.19
CA MET A 74 -12.19 9.26 5.06
C MET A 74 -12.99 9.06 6.35
N ARG A 75 -14.26 8.73 6.17
CA ARG A 75 -15.19 8.38 7.24
C ARG A 75 -16.09 7.23 6.81
N ARG A 76 -16.69 6.55 7.76
CA ARG A 76 -17.81 5.66 7.45
C ARG A 76 -19.01 6.52 7.02
N THR A 77 -19.79 6.05 6.06
CA THR A 77 -20.96 6.77 5.58
C THR A 77 -22.00 7.02 6.67
N SER A 78 -22.01 6.19 7.72
CA SER A 78 -22.86 6.35 8.93
C SER A 78 -22.32 7.37 9.94
N GLU A 79 -21.08 7.84 9.81
CA GLU A 79 -20.40 8.72 10.76
C GLU A 79 -20.24 10.12 10.16
N LYS A 80 -20.29 11.14 11.02
CA LYS A 80 -20.04 12.53 10.61
C LYS A 80 -18.55 12.90 10.68
N THR A 81 -17.77 12.21 11.51
CA THR A 81 -16.38 12.55 11.80
C THR A 81 -15.43 11.75 10.90
N PHE A 82 -14.46 12.43 10.31
CA PHE A 82 -13.37 11.79 9.58
C PHE A 82 -12.42 11.13 10.57
N ARG A 83 -12.09 9.85 10.34
CA ARG A 83 -11.22 9.05 11.21
C ARG A 83 -9.89 8.69 10.58
N TRP A 84 -9.85 8.63 9.26
CA TRP A 84 -8.65 8.29 8.50
C TRP A 84 -8.26 9.48 7.66
N GLU A 85 -6.99 9.82 7.73
CA GLU A 85 -6.39 10.90 6.95
C GLU A 85 -5.09 10.40 6.34
N ASP A 86 -4.80 10.80 5.11
CA ASP A 86 -3.58 10.49 4.39
C ASP A 86 -3.25 11.61 3.42
N ARG A 87 -2.07 11.54 2.80
CA ARG A 87 -1.65 12.46 1.76
C ARG A 87 -1.04 11.71 0.59
N THR A 88 -1.28 12.22 -0.61
CA THR A 88 -0.65 11.65 -1.80
C THR A 88 0.85 11.84 -1.78
N ASN A 89 1.57 10.81 -2.29
CA ASN A 89 3.02 10.84 -2.48
C ASN A 89 3.43 11.74 -3.66
N SER A 90 4.72 11.75 -4.02
CA SER A 90 5.27 12.53 -5.15
C SER A 90 4.65 12.18 -6.52
N ARG A 91 4.07 10.99 -6.66
CA ARG A 91 3.38 10.51 -7.86
C ARG A 91 1.87 10.76 -7.83
N GLY A 92 1.36 11.43 -6.79
CA GLY A 92 -0.06 11.62 -6.58
C GLY A 92 -0.81 10.37 -6.13
N GLU A 93 -0.10 9.31 -5.73
CA GLU A 93 -0.69 8.04 -5.30
C GLU A 93 -0.95 8.02 -3.80
N PHE A 94 -1.95 7.25 -3.39
CA PHE A 94 -2.28 7.00 -1.98
C PHE A 94 -2.66 5.54 -1.73
N ALA A 95 -2.56 5.10 -0.46
CA ALA A 95 -2.96 3.78 -0.03
C ALA A 95 -3.45 3.81 1.42
N ILE A 96 -4.76 3.63 1.64
CA ILE A 96 -5.38 3.69 2.96
C ILE A 96 -5.95 2.33 3.31
N ARG A 97 -5.70 1.86 4.53
CA ARG A 97 -6.28 0.64 5.09
C ARG A 97 -7.42 1.00 6.05
N VAL A 98 -8.55 0.34 5.87
CA VAL A 98 -9.73 0.52 6.71
C VAL A 98 -10.32 -0.84 7.10
N PRO A 99 -11.03 -0.95 8.22
CA PRO A 99 -11.77 -2.16 8.56
C PRO A 99 -12.79 -2.52 7.47
N GLN A 100 -12.86 -3.80 7.12
CA GLN A 100 -13.88 -4.33 6.21
C GLN A 100 -15.28 -4.31 6.87
N GLY A 101 -16.34 -4.40 6.08
CA GLY A 101 -17.71 -4.62 6.54
C GLY A 101 -18.64 -3.41 6.44
N THR A 102 -18.18 -2.26 5.92
CA THR A 102 -19.00 -1.05 5.79
C THR A 102 -18.67 -0.26 4.53
N GLN A 103 -19.45 0.77 4.27
CA GLN A 103 -19.17 1.76 3.23
C GLN A 103 -18.44 2.96 3.81
N TYR A 104 -17.55 3.51 3.01
CA TYR A 104 -16.76 4.69 3.36
C TYR A 104 -16.98 5.82 2.36
N GLU A 105 -16.98 7.02 2.86
CA GLU A 105 -16.90 8.24 2.06
C GLU A 105 -15.47 8.78 2.16
N MET A 106 -14.82 8.88 1.00
CA MET A 106 -13.49 9.46 0.86
C MET A 106 -13.63 10.84 0.22
N VAL A 107 -13.00 11.84 0.83
CA VAL A 107 -12.97 13.22 0.35
C VAL A 107 -11.54 13.64 0.13
N VAL A 108 -11.26 14.20 -1.04
CA VAL A 108 -9.97 14.82 -1.35
C VAL A 108 -10.11 16.32 -1.26
N HIS A 109 -9.29 16.94 -0.42
CA HIS A 109 -9.23 18.39 -0.22
C HIS A 109 -7.89 18.96 -0.67
N VAL A 110 -7.94 20.00 -1.50
CA VAL A 110 -6.76 20.74 -1.93
C VAL A 110 -7.10 22.22 -2.02
N LYS A 111 -6.21 23.06 -1.50
CA LYS A 111 -6.40 24.52 -1.53
C LYS A 111 -6.56 25.03 -2.98
N ASN A 112 -7.58 25.85 -3.21
CA ASN A 112 -7.97 26.43 -4.53
C ASN A 112 -8.51 25.42 -5.56
N PHE A 113 -8.87 24.21 -5.12
CA PHE A 113 -9.57 23.22 -5.92
C PHE A 113 -10.91 22.88 -5.27
N THR A 114 -11.83 22.39 -6.07
CA THR A 114 -13.13 21.90 -5.58
C THR A 114 -12.94 20.54 -4.94
N ASP A 115 -13.47 20.35 -3.72
CA ASP A 115 -13.42 19.07 -3.03
C ASP A 115 -14.11 17.98 -3.85
N GLN A 116 -13.47 16.82 -3.94
CA GLN A 116 -14.02 15.65 -4.62
C GLN A 116 -14.34 14.58 -3.59
N ALA A 117 -15.55 14.05 -3.64
CA ALA A 117 -15.98 12.97 -2.77
C ALA A 117 -16.30 11.70 -3.56
N ARG A 118 -16.01 10.54 -2.98
CA ARG A 118 -16.34 9.24 -3.54
C ARG A 118 -16.73 8.25 -2.45
N THR A 119 -17.79 7.48 -2.72
CA THR A 119 -18.19 6.37 -1.85
C THR A 119 -17.50 5.10 -2.30
N ILE A 120 -16.94 4.36 -1.34
CA ILE A 120 -16.23 3.09 -1.54
C ILE A 120 -16.93 2.02 -0.71
N ASP A 121 -17.25 0.91 -1.35
CA ASP A 121 -17.88 -0.23 -0.68
C ASP A 121 -16.81 -1.22 -0.21
N ALA A 122 -16.57 -1.27 1.09
CA ALA A 122 -15.63 -2.18 1.72
C ALA A 122 -16.33 -3.34 2.46
N ARG A 123 -17.58 -3.67 2.10
CA ARG A 123 -18.32 -4.79 2.72
C ARG A 123 -17.83 -6.14 2.25
N THR A 124 -17.34 -6.21 1.03
CA THR A 124 -16.86 -7.45 0.40
C THR A 124 -15.52 -7.23 -0.29
N GLY A 125 -14.75 -8.30 -0.45
CA GLY A 125 -13.42 -8.21 -1.07
C GLY A 125 -12.32 -7.81 -0.10
N SER A 126 -11.10 -7.74 -0.58
CA SER A 126 -9.90 -7.37 0.19
C SER A 126 -9.38 -5.96 -0.10
N GLY A 127 -9.90 -5.30 -1.12
CA GLY A 127 -9.49 -3.95 -1.48
C GLY A 127 -10.10 -3.44 -2.77
N GLU A 128 -10.00 -2.14 -2.98
CA GLU A 128 -10.31 -1.46 -4.23
C GLU A 128 -9.05 -0.79 -4.76
N ASN A 129 -8.71 -1.09 -5.99
CA ASN A 129 -7.58 -0.50 -6.68
C ASN A 129 -8.11 0.46 -7.76
N ASN A 130 -7.31 1.47 -8.10
CA ASN A 130 -7.60 2.44 -9.16
C ASN A 130 -8.72 3.45 -8.84
N VAL A 131 -8.84 3.86 -7.59
CA VAL A 131 -9.65 5.02 -7.24
C VAL A 131 -8.99 6.28 -7.79
N VAL A 132 -9.63 6.94 -8.76
CA VAL A 132 -9.05 8.11 -9.42
C VAL A 132 -9.87 9.34 -9.06
N PHE A 133 -9.18 10.38 -8.60
CA PHE A 133 -9.71 11.72 -8.41
C PHE A 133 -9.09 12.67 -9.42
N ARG A 134 -9.92 13.49 -10.05
CA ARG A 134 -9.47 14.57 -10.94
C ARG A 134 -9.92 15.89 -10.34
N MET A 135 -8.96 16.65 -9.81
CA MET A 135 -9.23 17.90 -9.11
C MET A 135 -9.49 19.03 -10.11
N GLU A 136 -10.58 19.75 -9.92
CA GLU A 136 -10.93 20.92 -10.72
C GLU A 136 -10.64 22.19 -9.92
N ARG A 137 -10.06 23.20 -10.57
CA ARG A 137 -9.82 24.49 -9.92
C ARG A 137 -11.13 25.18 -9.57
N THR A 138 -11.20 25.70 -8.36
CA THR A 138 -12.32 26.54 -7.95
C THR A 138 -12.38 27.76 -8.83
N LYS A 139 -13.49 27.97 -9.56
CA LYS A 139 -13.70 29.19 -10.33
C LYS A 139 -13.76 30.37 -9.34
N ARG A 140 -12.73 31.20 -9.36
CA ARG A 140 -12.72 32.43 -8.58
C ARG A 140 -13.84 33.31 -9.17
N GLY A 141 -14.93 33.47 -8.42
CA GLY A 141 -16.01 34.36 -8.80
C GLY A 141 -15.41 35.73 -9.14
N LYS A 142 -15.62 36.20 -10.37
CA LYS A 142 -15.33 37.58 -10.72
C LYS A 142 -16.22 38.47 -9.85
N ARG A 143 -15.62 39.16 -8.87
CA ARG A 143 -16.26 40.29 -8.21
C ARG A 143 -16.30 41.48 -9.15
#